data_1ba4a0c913e44efb28ca161f89831ee6
#
_entry.id   1ba4a0c913e44efb28ca161f89831ee6
#
_cell.length_a   1.000
_cell.length_b   1.000
_cell.length_c   1.000
_cell.angle_alpha   90.00
_cell.angle_beta   90.00
_cell.angle_gamma   90.00
#
_symmetry.space_group_name_H-M   'P 1'
#
loop_
_entity.id
_entity.type
_entity.pdbx_description
1 polymer ?
#
loop_
_entity_poly.entity_id
_entity_poly.type
_entity_poly.pdbx_seq_one_letter_code
_entity_poly.pdbx_strand_id
1 'polypeptide(L)'
;MTLYDPFLSPLGRNLHESVLRKMGQVIASRTGDLISFAAGYPDPTGFPWDDFRDIAAELLSGKDGSVLQYGPTRGYRPLLESILGVLDGRGIKADLSEVMTTSGSQQGLDLTARVLIAPGDVVLVEVPTYTGAIAAFRNAQCRLVGVRQDSDGINLEDLDATCVRERAGGARVNLLYLVPNFQNPAGILLSLEKRARLLAWAERCNILIIEDDPYGELYFEDVATAAETRPLKADDRNGRVIYLSTFSKTLAPGFRVAWVAAPAPIVERFDTAKQSMDLMCGILDQRVVHQSIVRGVLARQAPPLRELYRMRRDVMEHALREQFGDRITWIPPKGGFFLWAKLPEGYECEALLAKAMEQGVIFVIGSAFCVDGSGHDRIRLSFSWPSPDRIREGARRLAAAMARDCVATKIV
;
A
#
# COMPACT_ATOMS: atom_id res chain seq x y z
N MET A 1 -24.61 18.31 14.87
CA MET A 1 -24.28 17.67 16.15
C MET A 1 -25.28 16.55 16.40
N THR A 2 -24.77 15.35 16.67
CA THR A 2 -25.62 14.21 17.04
C THR A 2 -25.79 14.13 18.55
N LEU A 3 -26.79 13.36 19.02
CA LEU A 3 -27.02 13.10 20.46
C LEU A 3 -25.78 12.51 21.15
N TYR A 4 -24.88 11.87 20.38
CA TYR A 4 -23.72 11.14 20.90
C TYR A 4 -22.42 11.96 20.91
N ASP A 5 -22.37 13.13 20.26
CA ASP A 5 -21.17 13.97 20.20
C ASP A 5 -20.54 14.29 21.56
N PRO A 6 -21.32 14.51 22.65
CA PRO A 6 -20.77 14.76 23.99
C PRO A 6 -19.99 13.56 24.57
N PHE A 7 -20.28 12.32 24.11
CA PHE A 7 -19.64 11.09 24.61
C PHE A 7 -18.36 10.73 23.83
N LEU A 8 -18.13 11.35 22.66
CA LEU A 8 -16.92 11.09 21.88
C LEU A 8 -15.70 11.72 22.53
N SER A 9 -14.61 10.95 22.61
CA SER A 9 -13.30 11.49 22.97
C SER A 9 -12.81 12.50 21.91
N PRO A 10 -11.81 13.35 22.20
CA PRO A 10 -11.21 14.20 21.18
C PRO A 10 -10.72 13.41 19.95
N LEU A 11 -10.13 12.23 20.16
CA LEU A 11 -9.76 11.34 19.08
C LEU A 11 -10.98 10.87 18.29
N GLY A 12 -12.03 10.39 18.97
CA GLY A 12 -13.25 9.88 18.32
C GLY A 12 -13.94 10.94 17.44
N ARG A 13 -13.88 12.23 17.83
CA ARG A 13 -14.43 13.35 17.02
C ARG A 13 -13.59 13.65 15.78
N ASN A 14 -12.29 13.34 15.81
CA ASN A 14 -11.32 13.69 14.78
C ASN A 14 -10.86 12.49 13.95
N LEU A 15 -11.52 11.32 14.07
CA LEU A 15 -11.18 10.16 13.25
C LEU A 15 -11.36 10.48 11.76
N HIS A 16 -10.34 10.17 10.99
CA HIS A 16 -10.32 10.34 9.54
C HIS A 16 -10.67 9.03 8.84
N GLU A 17 -11.74 9.08 8.04
CA GLU A 17 -12.09 7.96 7.18
C GLU A 17 -11.19 7.93 5.95
N SER A 18 -10.75 6.73 5.57
CA SER A 18 -9.97 6.54 4.34
C SER A 18 -10.79 6.86 3.10
N VAL A 19 -10.28 7.72 2.22
CA VAL A 19 -10.90 8.07 0.93
C VAL A 19 -11.17 6.82 0.09
N LEU A 20 -10.25 5.84 0.11
CA LEU A 20 -10.44 4.57 -0.62
C LEU A 20 -11.64 3.76 -0.08
N ARG A 21 -11.93 3.83 1.21
CA ARG A 21 -13.11 3.20 1.81
C ARG A 21 -14.40 3.86 1.32
N LYS A 22 -14.46 5.19 1.33
CA LYS A 22 -15.61 5.93 0.78
C LYS A 22 -15.86 5.55 -0.68
N MET A 23 -14.82 5.50 -1.49
CA MET A 23 -14.94 5.07 -2.89
C MET A 23 -15.40 3.62 -3.02
N GLY A 24 -14.93 2.71 -2.16
CA GLY A 24 -15.43 1.33 -2.11
C GLY A 24 -16.93 1.24 -1.82
N GLN A 25 -17.46 2.07 -0.92
CA GLN A 25 -18.89 2.16 -0.64
C GLN A 25 -19.67 2.71 -1.85
N VAL A 26 -19.15 3.74 -2.52
CA VAL A 26 -19.74 4.29 -3.75
C VAL A 26 -19.81 3.22 -4.85
N ILE A 27 -18.75 2.45 -5.03
CA ILE A 27 -18.72 1.33 -6.00
C ILE A 27 -19.78 0.29 -5.64
N ALA A 28 -19.86 -0.11 -4.37
CA ALA A 28 -20.78 -1.14 -3.90
C ALA A 28 -22.27 -0.71 -3.97
N SER A 29 -22.55 0.58 -3.82
CA SER A 29 -23.93 1.12 -3.82
C SER A 29 -24.48 1.43 -5.21
N ARG A 30 -23.63 1.50 -6.25
CA ARG A 30 -24.10 1.81 -7.60
C ARG A 30 -24.68 0.59 -8.30
N THR A 31 -25.87 0.77 -8.87
CA THR A 31 -26.50 -0.14 -9.83
C THR A 31 -26.12 0.34 -11.24
N GLY A 32 -25.64 -0.57 -12.10
CA GLY A 32 -25.29 -0.28 -13.50
C GLY A 32 -23.87 -0.70 -13.88
N ASP A 33 -23.52 -0.46 -15.14
CA ASP A 33 -22.22 -0.84 -15.71
C ASP A 33 -21.13 0.16 -15.30
N LEU A 34 -20.45 -0.11 -14.18
CA LEU A 34 -19.35 0.70 -13.66
C LEU A 34 -18.01 0.01 -13.90
N ILE A 35 -17.07 0.73 -14.51
CA ILE A 35 -15.67 0.32 -14.64
C ILE A 35 -14.86 0.98 -13.55
N SER A 36 -14.24 0.17 -12.69
CA SER A 36 -13.46 0.69 -11.58
C SER A 36 -11.95 0.62 -11.84
N PHE A 37 -11.33 1.78 -12.00
CA PHE A 37 -9.89 1.99 -11.89
C PHE A 37 -9.49 2.44 -10.48
N ALA A 38 -10.43 2.51 -9.54
CA ALA A 38 -10.16 2.94 -8.17
C ALA A 38 -9.66 1.80 -7.27
N ALA A 39 -10.13 0.57 -7.49
CA ALA A 39 -9.83 -0.58 -6.65
C ALA A 39 -8.37 -1.05 -6.82
N GLY A 40 -7.61 -1.09 -5.73
CA GLY A 40 -6.26 -1.67 -5.68
C GLY A 40 -6.28 -3.11 -5.17
N TYR A 41 -7.23 -3.92 -5.67
CA TYR A 41 -7.40 -5.33 -5.29
C TYR A 41 -6.68 -6.24 -6.29
N PRO A 42 -6.08 -7.36 -5.84
CA PRO A 42 -5.62 -8.39 -6.77
C PRO A 42 -6.80 -9.03 -7.50
N ASP A 43 -6.55 -9.54 -8.69
CA ASP A 43 -7.54 -10.25 -9.48
C ASP A 43 -7.87 -11.61 -8.85
N PRO A 44 -9.14 -11.90 -8.53
CA PRO A 44 -9.52 -13.19 -7.97
C PRO A 44 -9.36 -14.37 -8.95
N THR A 45 -9.24 -14.13 -10.25
CA THR A 45 -8.91 -15.20 -11.22
C THR A 45 -7.49 -15.72 -11.06
N GLY A 46 -6.61 -14.92 -10.44
CA GLY A 46 -5.26 -15.32 -10.10
C GLY A 46 -5.15 -16.05 -8.75
N PHE A 47 -6.23 -16.27 -8.01
CA PHE A 47 -6.13 -16.99 -6.73
C PHE A 47 -5.98 -18.50 -6.95
N PRO A 48 -5.13 -19.20 -6.19
CA PRO A 48 -4.95 -20.65 -6.29
C PRO A 48 -6.08 -21.39 -5.54
N TRP A 49 -7.30 -21.33 -6.09
CA TRP A 49 -8.53 -21.83 -5.47
C TRP A 49 -8.46 -23.30 -5.08
N ASP A 50 -7.88 -24.14 -5.92
CA ASP A 50 -7.77 -25.58 -5.65
C ASP A 50 -6.82 -25.85 -4.48
N ASP A 51 -5.66 -25.22 -4.47
CA ASP A 51 -4.71 -25.30 -3.35
C ASP A 51 -5.37 -24.85 -2.03
N PHE A 52 -6.09 -23.72 -2.05
CA PHE A 52 -6.77 -23.22 -0.83
C PHE A 52 -7.85 -24.16 -0.35
N ARG A 53 -8.66 -24.71 -1.26
CA ARG A 53 -9.69 -25.69 -0.91
C ARG A 53 -9.08 -26.92 -0.25
N ASP A 54 -8.04 -27.49 -0.88
CA ASP A 54 -7.43 -28.74 -0.41
C ASP A 54 -6.71 -28.54 0.94
N ILE A 55 -6.02 -27.42 1.12
CA ILE A 55 -5.39 -27.05 2.40
C ILE A 55 -6.45 -26.88 3.47
N ALA A 56 -7.52 -26.14 3.22
CA ALA A 56 -8.58 -25.90 4.21
C ALA A 56 -9.30 -27.20 4.58
N ALA A 57 -9.60 -28.07 3.59
CA ALA A 57 -10.23 -29.36 3.82
C ALA A 57 -9.34 -30.24 4.70
N GLU A 58 -8.05 -30.32 4.45
CA GLU A 58 -7.12 -31.10 5.26
C GLU A 58 -7.02 -30.59 6.70
N LEU A 59 -6.84 -29.27 6.89
CA LEU A 59 -6.75 -28.66 8.20
C LEU A 59 -8.00 -28.92 9.05
N LEU A 60 -9.19 -28.93 8.45
CA LEU A 60 -10.45 -29.12 9.16
C LEU A 60 -10.82 -30.61 9.35
N SER A 61 -10.41 -31.50 8.43
CA SER A 61 -10.71 -32.94 8.52
C SER A 61 -9.98 -33.63 9.67
N GLY A 62 -8.81 -33.14 10.05
CA GLY A 62 -7.99 -33.71 11.13
C GLY A 62 -8.56 -33.56 12.53
N LYS A 63 -9.63 -32.76 12.71
CA LYS A 63 -10.28 -32.46 14.00
C LYS A 63 -9.29 -32.01 15.10
N ASP A 64 -8.16 -31.42 14.69
CA ASP A 64 -7.22 -30.77 15.61
C ASP A 64 -7.86 -29.46 16.12
N GLY A 65 -8.31 -29.46 17.37
CA GLY A 65 -8.94 -28.30 17.99
C GLY A 65 -8.08 -27.06 18.01
N SER A 66 -6.75 -27.19 17.90
CA SER A 66 -5.82 -26.05 17.86
C SER A 66 -5.94 -25.22 16.57
N VAL A 67 -6.59 -25.74 15.52
CA VAL A 67 -6.87 -25.02 14.27
C VAL A 67 -7.86 -23.86 14.48
N LEU A 68 -8.79 -24.04 15.44
CA LEU A 68 -9.87 -23.09 15.72
C LEU A 68 -9.76 -22.45 17.11
N GLN A 69 -8.72 -22.77 17.89
CA GLN A 69 -8.49 -22.26 19.23
C GLN A 69 -7.68 -20.96 19.21
N TYR A 70 -7.66 -20.26 20.33
CA TYR A 70 -6.75 -19.14 20.55
C TYR A 70 -5.29 -19.55 20.39
N GLY A 71 -4.48 -18.65 19.83
CA GLY A 71 -3.05 -18.81 19.65
C GLY A 71 -2.24 -17.66 20.21
N PRO A 72 -0.91 -17.70 20.03
CA PRO A 72 -0.03 -16.61 20.48
C PRO A 72 -0.32 -15.30 19.75
N THR A 73 -0.26 -14.19 20.47
CA THR A 73 -0.43 -12.83 19.91
C THR A 73 0.59 -12.53 18.80
N ARG A 74 1.84 -12.95 19.01
CA ARG A 74 2.92 -12.76 18.03
C ARG A 74 2.67 -13.52 16.73
N GLY A 75 1.94 -14.60 16.77
CA GLY A 75 1.56 -15.39 15.59
C GLY A 75 1.80 -16.90 15.76
N TYR A 76 1.25 -17.66 14.84
CA TYR A 76 1.44 -19.12 14.74
C TYR A 76 2.90 -19.42 14.41
N ARG A 77 3.61 -20.08 15.33
CA ARG A 77 5.06 -20.28 15.24
C ARG A 77 5.54 -20.90 13.92
N PRO A 78 4.92 -21.96 13.37
CA PRO A 78 5.34 -22.49 12.08
C PRO A 78 5.21 -21.47 10.93
N LEU A 79 4.21 -20.58 10.97
CA LEU A 79 4.11 -19.49 10.01
C LEU A 79 5.25 -18.46 10.18
N LEU A 80 5.59 -18.10 11.43
CA LEU A 80 6.73 -17.20 11.67
C LEU A 80 8.04 -17.79 11.13
N GLU A 81 8.28 -19.09 11.31
CA GLU A 81 9.43 -19.80 10.74
C GLU A 81 9.39 -19.78 9.20
N SER A 82 8.21 -19.95 8.59
CA SER A 82 8.05 -19.80 7.14
C SER A 82 8.29 -18.37 6.66
N ILE A 83 7.86 -17.37 7.41
CA ILE A 83 8.11 -15.96 7.11
C ILE A 83 9.60 -15.64 7.17
N LEU A 84 10.36 -16.22 8.11
CA LEU A 84 11.83 -16.07 8.12
C LEU A 84 12.45 -16.59 6.83
N GLY A 85 11.96 -17.71 6.28
CA GLY A 85 12.39 -18.21 4.97
C GLY A 85 12.05 -17.25 3.82
N VAL A 86 10.86 -16.64 3.85
CA VAL A 86 10.47 -15.62 2.85
C VAL A 86 11.36 -14.38 2.97
N LEU A 87 11.66 -13.92 4.19
CA LEU A 87 12.56 -12.79 4.45
C LEU A 87 13.98 -13.09 3.97
N ASP A 88 14.50 -14.29 4.24
CA ASP A 88 15.83 -14.71 3.81
C ASP A 88 15.96 -14.71 2.28
N GLY A 89 14.92 -15.19 1.58
CA GLY A 89 14.82 -15.11 0.11
C GLY A 89 14.85 -13.67 -0.44
N ARG A 90 14.45 -12.69 0.37
CA ARG A 90 14.53 -11.25 0.07
C ARG A 90 15.82 -10.59 0.58
N GLY A 91 16.73 -11.38 1.15
CA GLY A 91 18.00 -10.92 1.72
C GLY A 91 17.89 -10.30 3.11
N ILE A 92 16.74 -10.38 3.76
CA ILE A 92 16.53 -9.89 5.13
C ILE A 92 16.91 -11.03 6.10
N LYS A 93 17.90 -10.80 6.94
CA LYS A 93 18.26 -11.69 8.04
C LYS A 93 17.54 -11.23 9.29
N ALA A 94 16.71 -12.10 9.83
CA ALA A 94 15.94 -11.86 11.05
C ALA A 94 15.80 -13.17 11.84
N ASP A 95 15.50 -13.07 13.14
CA ASP A 95 15.13 -14.20 13.97
C ASP A 95 13.68 -14.11 14.48
N LEU A 96 13.22 -15.13 15.21
CA LEU A 96 11.85 -15.20 15.72
C LEU A 96 11.51 -14.05 16.68
N SER A 97 12.48 -13.43 17.33
CA SER A 97 12.24 -12.30 18.24
C SER A 97 11.93 -11.01 17.49
N GLU A 98 12.33 -10.94 16.22
CA GLU A 98 12.22 -9.76 15.36
C GLU A 98 11.00 -9.78 14.44
N VAL A 99 10.19 -10.85 14.46
CA VAL A 99 9.06 -11.04 13.55
C VAL A 99 7.76 -11.27 14.31
N MET A 100 6.66 -10.70 13.81
CA MET A 100 5.30 -10.98 14.27
C MET A 100 4.28 -10.88 13.14
N THR A 101 3.17 -11.61 13.26
CA THR A 101 2.04 -11.49 12.31
C THR A 101 1.10 -10.35 12.70
N THR A 102 0.49 -9.75 11.68
CA THR A 102 -0.54 -8.71 11.82
C THR A 102 -1.75 -9.00 10.94
N SER A 103 -2.92 -8.48 11.32
CA SER A 103 -4.17 -8.58 10.56
C SER A 103 -4.16 -7.65 9.33
N GLY A 104 -3.24 -7.95 8.39
CA GLY A 104 -2.87 -7.09 7.26
C GLY A 104 -1.88 -6.00 7.67
N SER A 105 -1.17 -5.41 6.68
CA SER A 105 -0.20 -4.32 6.90
C SER A 105 -0.83 -3.10 7.58
N GLN A 106 -2.14 -2.89 7.41
CA GLN A 106 -2.85 -1.77 8.06
C GLN A 106 -2.75 -1.85 9.59
N GLN A 107 -2.80 -3.06 10.18
CA GLN A 107 -2.57 -3.22 11.62
C GLN A 107 -1.11 -2.95 11.98
N GLY A 108 -0.15 -3.33 11.12
CA GLY A 108 1.26 -2.99 11.31
C GLY A 108 1.49 -1.47 11.37
N LEU A 109 0.81 -0.72 10.49
CA LEU A 109 0.84 0.75 10.50
C LEU A 109 0.20 1.33 11.77
N ASP A 110 -0.94 0.79 12.22
CA ASP A 110 -1.60 1.25 13.44
C ASP A 110 -0.78 0.93 14.70
N LEU A 111 -0.17 -0.25 14.78
CA LEU A 111 0.77 -0.60 15.85
C LEU A 111 1.98 0.34 15.88
N THR A 112 2.56 0.64 14.72
CA THR A 112 3.64 1.61 14.59
C THR A 112 3.22 2.98 15.11
N ALA A 113 2.05 3.43 14.70
CA ALA A 113 1.49 4.71 15.15
C ALA A 113 1.29 4.75 16.68
N ARG A 114 0.67 3.73 17.25
CA ARG A 114 0.40 3.63 18.70
C ARG A 114 1.65 3.58 19.56
N VAL A 115 2.69 2.91 19.09
CA VAL A 115 3.89 2.64 19.90
C VAL A 115 4.95 3.72 19.74
N LEU A 116 5.05 4.34 18.54
CA LEU A 116 6.18 5.21 18.22
C LEU A 116 5.82 6.69 18.05
N ILE A 117 4.53 7.02 17.98
CA ILE A 117 4.07 8.39 17.74
C ILE A 117 3.36 8.95 18.98
N ALA A 118 3.79 10.13 19.42
CA ALA A 118 3.04 10.94 20.36
C ALA A 118 2.21 12.01 19.64
N PRO A 119 1.08 12.46 20.20
CA PRO A 119 0.34 13.61 19.65
C PRO A 119 1.25 14.82 19.44
N GLY A 120 1.18 15.41 18.23
CA GLY A 120 2.02 16.55 17.84
C GLY A 120 3.38 16.19 17.23
N ASP A 121 3.81 14.93 17.27
CA ASP A 121 5.02 14.49 16.54
C ASP A 121 4.90 14.75 15.04
N VAL A 122 6.03 14.87 14.37
CA VAL A 122 6.11 14.94 12.92
C VAL A 122 6.53 13.59 12.37
N VAL A 123 5.74 13.08 11.41
CA VAL A 123 6.10 11.93 10.58
C VAL A 123 6.33 12.43 9.15
N LEU A 124 7.52 12.16 8.63
CA LEU A 124 7.87 12.44 7.23
C LEU A 124 7.25 11.37 6.34
N VAL A 125 6.65 11.78 5.22
CA VAL A 125 6.04 10.87 4.25
C VAL A 125 6.36 11.33 2.83
N GLU A 126 6.40 10.40 1.88
CA GLU A 126 6.47 10.75 0.45
C GLU A 126 5.22 11.54 0.02
N VAL A 127 5.36 12.42 -0.96
CA VAL A 127 4.23 13.06 -1.65
C VAL A 127 4.31 12.71 -3.14
N PRO A 128 3.31 11.95 -3.62
CA PRO A 128 2.15 11.39 -2.93
C PRO A 128 2.49 10.19 -2.03
N THR A 129 1.57 9.77 -1.12
CA THR A 129 1.76 8.62 -0.23
C THR A 129 0.46 7.82 -0.03
N TYR A 130 0.56 6.61 0.55
CA TYR A 130 -0.56 5.70 0.75
C TYR A 130 -1.60 6.25 1.74
N THR A 131 -2.85 6.30 1.33
CA THR A 131 -3.96 6.87 2.12
C THR A 131 -4.23 6.11 3.42
N GLY A 132 -3.93 4.80 3.47
CA GLY A 132 -4.07 4.01 4.69
C GLY A 132 -3.05 4.39 5.76
N ALA A 133 -1.83 4.76 5.37
CA ALA A 133 -0.81 5.30 6.27
C ALA A 133 -1.19 6.71 6.74
N ILE A 134 -1.67 7.57 5.81
CA ILE A 134 -2.18 8.90 6.16
C ILE A 134 -3.24 8.80 7.26
N ALA A 135 -4.21 7.89 7.12
CA ALA A 135 -5.27 7.73 8.10
C ALA A 135 -4.75 7.20 9.44
N ALA A 136 -3.87 6.17 9.44
CA ALA A 136 -3.31 5.60 10.66
C ALA A 136 -2.53 6.65 11.46
N PHE A 137 -1.67 7.41 10.81
CA PHE A 137 -0.82 8.39 11.48
C PHE A 137 -1.61 9.64 11.93
N ARG A 138 -2.55 10.12 11.11
CA ARG A 138 -3.46 11.22 11.53
C ARG A 138 -4.30 10.83 12.76
N ASN A 139 -4.75 9.56 12.82
CA ASN A 139 -5.48 9.05 13.99
C ASN A 139 -4.60 8.97 15.25
N ALA A 140 -3.27 8.88 15.10
CA ALA A 140 -2.32 9.06 16.20
C ALA A 140 -2.04 10.53 16.55
N GLN A 141 -2.76 11.48 15.91
CA GLN A 141 -2.64 12.93 16.14
C GLN A 141 -1.27 13.51 15.83
N CYS A 142 -0.50 12.89 14.94
CA CYS A 142 0.74 13.47 14.44
C CYS A 142 0.48 14.47 13.30
N ARG A 143 1.48 15.29 13.01
CA ARG A 143 1.53 16.12 11.82
C ARG A 143 2.32 15.40 10.73
N LEU A 144 1.66 15.16 9.59
CA LEU A 144 2.32 14.59 8.42
C LEU A 144 2.97 15.70 7.62
N VAL A 145 4.25 15.53 7.29
CA VAL A 145 5.01 16.46 6.48
C VAL A 145 5.51 15.77 5.23
N GLY A 146 5.11 16.28 4.09
CA GLY A 146 5.41 15.73 2.78
C GLY A 146 6.85 16.01 2.33
N VAL A 147 7.44 15.01 1.70
CA VAL A 147 8.73 15.09 1.00
C VAL A 147 8.50 14.74 -0.46
N ARG A 148 9.02 15.54 -1.36
CA ARG A 148 8.84 15.33 -2.81
C ARG A 148 9.42 14.00 -3.28
N GLN A 149 8.84 13.46 -4.34
CA GLN A 149 9.38 12.33 -5.09
C GLN A 149 9.96 12.78 -6.43
N ASP A 150 11.06 12.14 -6.80
CA ASP A 150 11.63 12.14 -8.15
C ASP A 150 11.13 10.91 -8.93
N SER A 151 11.57 10.75 -10.17
CA SER A 151 11.21 9.58 -11.00
C SER A 151 11.75 8.25 -10.50
N ASP A 152 12.70 8.26 -9.56
CA ASP A 152 13.39 7.11 -8.98
C ASP A 152 13.23 7.02 -7.45
N GLY A 153 12.21 7.66 -6.88
CA GLY A 153 11.84 7.62 -5.47
C GLY A 153 11.98 8.96 -4.75
N ILE A 154 11.98 8.91 -3.43
CA ILE A 154 12.02 10.09 -2.57
C ILE A 154 13.21 11.02 -2.91
N ASN A 155 12.98 12.33 -2.90
CA ASN A 155 14.04 13.33 -3.09
C ASN A 155 14.81 13.51 -1.78
N LEU A 156 16.10 13.13 -1.77
CA LEU A 156 16.92 13.09 -0.55
C LEU A 156 17.35 14.48 -0.08
N GLU A 157 17.51 15.43 -0.98
CA GLU A 157 17.84 16.82 -0.65
C GLU A 157 16.64 17.50 0.03
N ASP A 158 15.45 17.30 -0.49
CA ASP A 158 14.21 17.80 0.10
C ASP A 158 13.91 17.12 1.45
N LEU A 159 14.20 15.81 1.58
CA LEU A 159 14.09 15.06 2.81
C LEU A 159 14.97 15.65 3.92
N ASP A 160 16.24 15.88 3.62
CA ASP A 160 17.20 16.44 4.59
C ASP A 160 16.81 17.87 4.99
N ALA A 161 16.52 18.73 4.01
CA ALA A 161 16.07 20.10 4.25
C ALA A 161 14.78 20.17 5.09
N THR A 162 13.82 19.29 4.78
CA THR A 162 12.56 19.22 5.52
C THR A 162 12.78 18.75 6.97
N CYS A 163 13.58 17.71 7.19
CA CYS A 163 13.91 17.23 8.52
C CYS A 163 14.59 18.31 9.37
N VAL A 164 15.57 19.03 8.80
CA VAL A 164 16.27 20.13 9.46
C VAL A 164 15.30 21.26 9.82
N ARG A 165 14.46 21.67 8.89
CA ARG A 165 13.46 22.72 9.09
C ARG A 165 12.48 22.40 10.21
N GLU A 166 11.92 21.19 10.21
CA GLU A 166 10.94 20.76 11.19
C GLU A 166 11.54 20.68 12.62
N ARG A 167 12.78 20.16 12.72
CA ARG A 167 13.50 20.10 14.00
C ARG A 167 13.90 21.48 14.52
N ALA A 168 14.31 22.38 13.64
CA ALA A 168 14.60 23.77 14.01
C ALA A 168 13.35 24.50 14.55
N GLY A 169 12.17 24.11 14.07
CA GLY A 169 10.86 24.54 14.60
C GLY A 169 10.47 23.88 15.92
N GLY A 170 11.30 23.04 16.53
CA GLY A 170 11.05 22.36 17.80
C GLY A 170 10.24 21.06 17.67
N ALA A 171 9.96 20.57 16.46
CA ALA A 171 9.22 19.33 16.28
C ALA A 171 10.07 18.09 16.58
N ARG A 172 9.44 17.08 17.20
CA ARG A 172 10.01 15.74 17.30
C ARG A 172 9.79 15.01 15.96
N VAL A 173 10.88 14.75 15.22
CA VAL A 173 10.89 14.08 13.92
C VAL A 173 11.67 12.78 14.05
N ASN A 174 10.97 11.64 14.16
CA ASN A 174 11.58 10.34 14.43
C ASN A 174 11.28 9.30 13.38
N LEU A 175 10.28 9.52 12.52
CA LEU A 175 9.78 8.51 11.59
C LEU A 175 9.73 9.06 10.17
N LEU A 176 10.14 8.22 9.23
CA LEU A 176 9.90 8.36 7.81
C LEU A 176 9.10 7.15 7.32
N TYR A 177 7.97 7.35 6.68
CA TYR A 177 7.19 6.31 6.03
C TYR A 177 7.35 6.38 4.51
N LEU A 178 7.60 5.22 3.90
CA LEU A 178 7.70 5.11 2.44
C LEU A 178 7.27 3.73 1.93
N VAL A 179 6.90 3.68 0.63
CA VAL A 179 6.62 2.46 -0.12
C VAL A 179 7.66 2.35 -1.24
N PRO A 180 8.79 1.64 -1.02
CA PRO A 180 9.94 1.71 -1.94
C PRO A 180 9.74 0.94 -3.24
N ASN A 181 8.82 -0.04 -3.26
CA ASN A 181 8.58 -0.89 -4.42
C ASN A 181 7.20 -0.60 -5.02
N PHE A 182 7.20 -0.03 -6.25
CA PHE A 182 5.97 0.22 -7.03
C PHE A 182 4.92 0.98 -6.22
N GLN A 183 5.37 2.11 -5.70
CA GLN A 183 4.68 2.96 -4.74
C GLN A 183 3.19 3.18 -5.06
N ASN A 184 2.36 3.11 -4.05
CA ASN A 184 0.96 3.49 -4.15
C ASN A 184 0.78 4.95 -3.67
N PRO A 185 0.48 5.91 -4.59
CA PRO A 185 -0.14 5.72 -5.92
C PRO A 185 0.81 5.82 -7.12
N ALA A 186 2.07 6.25 -6.95
CA ALA A 186 2.91 6.75 -8.03
C ALA A 186 3.49 5.65 -8.96
N GLY A 187 3.47 4.37 -8.54
CA GLY A 187 4.07 3.28 -9.30
C GLY A 187 5.60 3.30 -9.35
N ILE A 188 6.23 4.22 -8.62
CA ILE A 188 7.68 4.44 -8.62
C ILE A 188 8.40 3.31 -7.90
N LEU A 189 9.55 2.90 -8.43
CA LEU A 189 10.52 2.02 -7.81
C LEU A 189 11.69 2.85 -7.28
N LEU A 190 11.94 2.81 -5.98
CA LEU A 190 13.07 3.49 -5.35
C LEU A 190 14.39 2.87 -5.82
N SER A 191 15.29 3.68 -6.37
CA SER A 191 16.57 3.20 -6.91
C SER A 191 17.47 2.62 -5.80
N LEU A 192 18.33 1.65 -6.16
CA LEU A 192 19.27 1.03 -5.23
C LEU A 192 20.25 2.05 -4.63
N GLU A 193 20.68 3.03 -5.44
CA GLU A 193 21.53 4.12 -4.96
C GLU A 193 20.84 4.93 -3.85
N LYS A 194 19.59 5.34 -4.09
CA LYS A 194 18.82 6.10 -3.10
C LYS A 194 18.54 5.27 -1.84
N ARG A 195 18.35 3.94 -1.94
CA ARG A 195 18.19 3.06 -0.75
C ARG A 195 19.42 3.14 0.15
N ALA A 196 20.62 2.99 -0.41
CA ALA A 196 21.85 3.06 0.38
C ALA A 196 22.04 4.44 1.04
N ARG A 197 21.81 5.53 0.28
CA ARG A 197 21.88 6.91 0.80
C ARG A 197 20.82 7.18 1.88
N LEU A 198 19.63 6.62 1.73
CA LEU A 198 18.52 6.78 2.68
C LEU A 198 18.83 6.09 4.02
N LEU A 199 19.40 4.88 4.00
CA LEU A 199 19.86 4.21 5.22
C LEU A 199 20.93 5.01 5.96
N ALA A 200 21.94 5.53 5.24
CA ALA A 200 22.96 6.38 5.82
C ALA A 200 22.38 7.70 6.38
N TRP A 201 21.39 8.28 5.71
CA TRP A 201 20.67 9.45 6.20
C TRP A 201 19.89 9.14 7.48
N ALA A 202 19.16 8.04 7.53
CA ALA A 202 18.37 7.63 8.68
C ALA A 202 19.23 7.41 9.92
N GLU A 203 20.43 6.82 9.74
CA GLU A 203 21.40 6.66 10.81
C GLU A 203 21.92 8.01 11.31
N ARG A 204 22.42 8.86 10.41
CA ARG A 204 22.94 10.19 10.72
C ARG A 204 21.89 11.06 11.43
N CYS A 205 20.64 11.01 11.00
CA CYS A 205 19.55 11.81 11.54
C CYS A 205 18.84 11.16 12.73
N ASN A 206 19.23 9.94 13.14
CA ASN A 206 18.56 9.15 14.18
C ASN A 206 17.04 9.03 13.93
N ILE A 207 16.67 8.55 12.76
CA ILE A 207 15.27 8.36 12.32
C ILE A 207 15.02 6.87 12.04
N LEU A 208 13.83 6.37 12.38
CA LEU A 208 13.35 5.06 11.96
C LEU A 208 12.61 5.19 10.62
N ILE A 209 12.84 4.24 9.75
CA ILE A 209 12.16 4.09 8.46
C ILE A 209 11.07 3.04 8.61
N ILE A 210 9.84 3.38 8.26
CA ILE A 210 8.76 2.43 8.06
C ILE A 210 8.74 2.09 6.57
N GLU A 211 9.25 0.92 6.24
CA GLU A 211 9.27 0.36 4.90
C GLU A 211 8.03 -0.50 4.69
N ASP A 212 7.05 -0.01 3.93
CA ASP A 212 5.83 -0.75 3.56
C ASP A 212 6.01 -1.38 2.18
N ASP A 213 6.19 -2.70 2.12
CA ASP A 213 6.52 -3.44 0.89
C ASP A 213 5.48 -4.51 0.53
N PRO A 214 4.27 -4.12 0.10
CA PRO A 214 3.26 -5.07 -0.35
C PRO A 214 3.44 -5.55 -1.80
N TYR A 215 4.29 -4.89 -2.59
CA TYR A 215 4.38 -5.10 -4.04
C TYR A 215 5.73 -5.62 -4.52
N GLY A 216 6.75 -5.75 -3.68
CA GLY A 216 8.12 -6.06 -4.09
C GLY A 216 8.28 -7.34 -4.91
N GLU A 217 7.37 -8.31 -4.77
CA GLU A 217 7.33 -9.53 -5.58
C GLU A 217 6.63 -9.36 -6.94
N LEU A 218 5.96 -8.22 -7.19
CA LEU A 218 5.13 -7.96 -8.37
C LEU A 218 5.84 -7.01 -9.37
N TYR A 219 7.13 -7.22 -9.59
CA TYR A 219 7.89 -6.54 -10.65
C TYR A 219 7.55 -7.10 -12.03
N PHE A 220 7.70 -6.28 -13.07
CA PHE A 220 7.49 -6.72 -14.46
C PHE A 220 8.84 -7.05 -15.08
N GLU A 221 9.02 -8.31 -15.49
CA GLU A 221 10.31 -8.89 -15.91
C GLU A 221 10.88 -8.28 -17.19
N ASP A 222 10.05 -7.52 -17.94
CA ASP A 222 10.47 -6.76 -19.12
C ASP A 222 11.21 -5.45 -18.78
N VAL A 223 11.02 -4.90 -17.56
CA VAL A 223 11.53 -3.57 -17.18
C VAL A 223 12.12 -3.49 -15.78
N ALA A 224 12.06 -4.57 -14.97
CA ALA A 224 12.61 -4.64 -13.63
C ALA A 224 13.03 -6.05 -13.25
N THR A 225 13.89 -6.17 -12.24
CA THR A 225 14.42 -7.42 -11.72
C THR A 225 14.18 -7.55 -10.21
N ALA A 226 14.24 -8.78 -9.70
CA ALA A 226 14.18 -9.03 -8.25
C ALA A 226 15.27 -8.28 -7.47
N ALA A 227 16.45 -8.08 -8.07
CA ALA A 227 17.55 -7.35 -7.44
C ALA A 227 17.21 -5.88 -7.21
N GLU A 228 16.48 -5.24 -8.12
CA GLU A 228 16.07 -3.83 -8.00
C GLU A 228 14.98 -3.62 -6.94
N THR A 229 14.22 -4.69 -6.58
CA THR A 229 13.18 -4.64 -5.54
C THR A 229 13.70 -5.04 -4.15
N ARG A 230 15.02 -5.19 -3.98
CA ARG A 230 15.64 -5.57 -2.71
C ARG A 230 15.21 -4.61 -1.59
N PRO A 231 14.66 -5.10 -0.47
CA PRO A 231 14.19 -4.22 0.61
C PRO A 231 15.32 -3.41 1.25
N LEU A 232 15.02 -2.21 1.76
CA LEU A 232 15.95 -1.44 2.61
C LEU A 232 16.35 -2.25 3.85
N LYS A 233 15.39 -2.96 4.45
CA LYS A 233 15.64 -3.84 5.62
C LYS A 233 16.73 -4.87 5.37
N ALA A 234 16.93 -5.31 4.14
CA ALA A 234 17.98 -6.28 3.79
C ALA A 234 19.41 -5.74 3.99
N ASP A 235 19.57 -4.41 3.92
CA ASP A 235 20.86 -3.73 4.09
C ASP A 235 20.92 -2.88 5.37
N ASP A 236 19.88 -2.94 6.21
CA ASP A 236 19.79 -2.27 7.50
C ASP A 236 20.65 -2.98 8.56
N ARG A 237 21.85 -2.47 8.81
CA ARG A 237 22.78 -3.01 9.79
C ARG A 237 22.61 -2.45 11.21
N ASN A 238 21.87 -1.33 11.34
CA ASN A 238 21.80 -0.54 12.56
C ASN A 238 20.39 -0.53 13.19
N GLY A 239 19.48 -1.40 12.70
CA GLY A 239 18.14 -1.52 13.26
C GLY A 239 17.27 -0.28 13.01
N ARG A 240 17.44 0.40 11.89
CA ARG A 240 16.69 1.62 11.54
C ARG A 240 15.40 1.34 10.76
N VAL A 241 15.19 0.13 10.25
CA VAL A 241 14.06 -0.19 9.38
C VAL A 241 13.07 -1.09 10.10
N ILE A 242 11.83 -0.65 10.15
CA ILE A 242 10.63 -1.43 10.46
C ILE A 242 10.03 -1.83 9.12
N TYR A 243 10.14 -3.11 8.78
CA TYR A 243 9.66 -3.66 7.52
C TYR A 243 8.26 -4.23 7.69
N LEU A 244 7.33 -3.79 6.87
CA LEU A 244 5.95 -4.27 6.79
C LEU A 244 5.75 -4.94 5.44
N SER A 245 5.18 -6.15 5.42
CA SER A 245 4.75 -6.78 4.18
C SER A 245 3.54 -7.69 4.39
N THR A 246 2.96 -8.23 3.30
CA THR A 246 1.67 -8.91 3.35
C THR A 246 1.52 -9.96 2.26
N PHE A 247 0.77 -11.01 2.55
CA PHE A 247 0.34 -11.99 1.55
C PHE A 247 -0.89 -11.54 0.74
N SER A 248 -1.42 -10.35 1.02
CA SER A 248 -2.63 -9.84 0.35
C SER A 248 -2.49 -9.62 -1.15
N LYS A 249 -1.26 -9.47 -1.66
CA LYS A 249 -1.03 -9.19 -3.09
C LYS A 249 -0.50 -10.40 -3.86
N THR A 250 0.04 -11.39 -3.15
CA THR A 250 0.66 -12.59 -3.72
C THR A 250 -0.11 -13.88 -3.47
N LEU A 251 -0.98 -13.93 -2.45
CA LEU A 251 -1.93 -15.02 -2.21
C LEU A 251 -3.38 -14.52 -2.30
N ALA A 252 -3.92 -14.04 -1.18
CA ALA A 252 -5.28 -13.50 -1.15
C ALA A 252 -5.46 -12.47 -0.02
N PRO A 253 -6.12 -11.32 -0.28
CA PRO A 253 -6.32 -10.27 0.72
C PRO A 253 -7.31 -10.68 1.82
N GLY A 254 -8.19 -11.65 1.55
CA GLY A 254 -9.21 -12.13 2.48
C GLY A 254 -8.65 -12.78 3.74
N PHE A 255 -7.48 -13.41 3.67
CA PHE A 255 -6.83 -14.05 4.83
C PHE A 255 -6.38 -13.05 5.90
N ARG A 256 -6.23 -11.79 5.56
CA ARG A 256 -5.76 -10.78 6.51
C ARG A 256 -4.46 -11.15 7.22
N VAL A 257 -3.53 -11.82 6.53
CA VAL A 257 -2.21 -12.19 7.06
C VAL A 257 -1.13 -11.31 6.46
N ALA A 258 -0.41 -10.64 7.34
CA ALA A 258 0.75 -9.80 7.05
C ALA A 258 1.79 -9.99 8.16
N TRP A 259 2.94 -9.35 8.03
CA TRP A 259 3.98 -9.42 9.06
C TRP A 259 4.73 -8.11 9.19
N VAL A 260 5.33 -7.96 10.37
CA VAL A 260 6.32 -6.94 10.69
C VAL A 260 7.65 -7.65 10.95
N ALA A 261 8.74 -7.11 10.39
CA ALA A 261 10.11 -7.46 10.78
C ALA A 261 10.82 -6.19 11.26
N ALA A 262 11.19 -6.15 12.54
CA ALA A 262 11.76 -4.99 13.20
C ALA A 262 12.71 -5.42 14.33
N PRO A 263 13.54 -4.53 14.89
CA PRO A 263 14.34 -4.85 16.06
C PRO A 263 13.49 -5.41 17.21
N ALA A 264 13.98 -6.45 17.88
CA ALA A 264 13.25 -7.20 18.90
C ALA A 264 12.56 -6.33 19.97
N PRO A 265 13.21 -5.24 20.50
CA PRO A 265 12.54 -4.36 21.47
C PRO A 265 11.31 -3.65 20.93
N ILE A 266 11.25 -3.38 19.61
CA ILE A 266 10.09 -2.77 18.95
C ILE A 266 8.98 -3.83 18.81
N VAL A 267 9.32 -5.04 18.36
CA VAL A 267 8.37 -6.15 18.22
C VAL A 267 7.73 -6.53 19.56
N GLU A 268 8.48 -6.50 20.67
CA GLU A 268 7.95 -6.71 22.01
C GLU A 268 6.88 -5.67 22.40
N ARG A 269 7.07 -4.41 22.03
CA ARG A 269 6.07 -3.36 22.26
C ARG A 269 4.85 -3.51 21.37
N PHE A 270 5.07 -3.91 20.12
CA PHE A 270 3.96 -4.21 19.19
C PHE A 270 3.14 -5.40 19.68
N ASP A 271 3.78 -6.46 20.15
CA ASP A 271 3.12 -7.62 20.76
C ASP A 271 2.23 -7.20 21.95
N THR A 272 2.81 -6.41 22.88
CA THR A 272 2.06 -5.89 24.03
C THR A 272 0.86 -5.04 23.62
N ALA A 273 1.04 -4.14 22.63
CA ALA A 273 -0.03 -3.31 22.13
C ALA A 273 -1.14 -4.13 21.42
N LYS A 274 -0.74 -5.15 20.65
CA LYS A 274 -1.68 -6.04 19.95
C LYS A 274 -2.55 -6.86 20.89
N GLN A 275 -2.06 -7.25 22.06
CA GLN A 275 -2.85 -7.98 23.07
C GLN A 275 -4.14 -7.24 23.45
N SER A 276 -4.12 -5.92 23.48
CA SER A 276 -5.29 -5.10 23.78
C SER A 276 -6.12 -4.68 22.56
N MET A 277 -5.66 -4.98 21.34
CA MET A 277 -6.37 -4.62 20.10
C MET A 277 -7.29 -5.73 19.62
N ASP A 278 -6.71 -6.88 19.29
CA ASP A 278 -7.39 -8.02 18.68
C ASP A 278 -6.89 -9.36 19.21
N LEU A 279 -5.99 -9.32 20.18
CA LEU A 279 -5.35 -10.45 20.83
C LEU A 279 -4.41 -11.22 19.88
N MET A 280 -4.88 -11.64 18.70
CA MET A 280 -4.12 -12.42 17.71
C MET A 280 -4.74 -12.33 16.32
N CYS A 281 -3.99 -12.71 15.28
CA CYS A 281 -4.56 -12.98 13.97
C CYS A 281 -5.28 -14.33 13.92
N GLY A 282 -6.24 -14.50 13.02
CA GLY A 282 -6.98 -15.77 12.84
C GLY A 282 -6.03 -16.96 12.65
N ILE A 283 -6.17 -18.00 13.47
CA ILE A 283 -5.26 -19.17 13.43
C ILE A 283 -5.47 -19.98 12.16
N LEU A 284 -6.71 -20.19 11.73
CA LEU A 284 -6.99 -20.92 10.50
C LEU A 284 -6.34 -20.23 9.30
N ASP A 285 -6.49 -18.89 9.19
CA ASP A 285 -5.88 -18.13 8.11
C ASP A 285 -4.36 -18.22 8.11
N GLN A 286 -3.75 -18.13 9.29
CA GLN A 286 -2.30 -18.28 9.43
C GLN A 286 -1.83 -19.69 9.04
N ARG A 287 -2.58 -20.73 9.34
CA ARG A 287 -2.26 -22.11 8.95
C ARG A 287 -2.43 -22.33 7.46
N VAL A 288 -3.46 -21.77 6.83
CA VAL A 288 -3.65 -21.83 5.38
C VAL A 288 -2.46 -21.14 4.67
N VAL A 289 -2.05 -19.95 5.12
CA VAL A 289 -0.91 -19.25 4.57
C VAL A 289 0.39 -20.03 4.78
N HIS A 290 0.63 -20.58 5.98
CA HIS A 290 1.78 -21.43 6.25
C HIS A 290 1.84 -22.61 5.27
N GLN A 291 0.74 -23.35 5.14
CA GLN A 291 0.67 -24.48 4.21
C GLN A 291 0.88 -24.05 2.75
N SER A 292 0.39 -22.88 2.37
CA SER A 292 0.61 -22.32 1.04
C SER A 292 2.10 -22.03 0.77
N ILE A 293 2.85 -21.61 1.78
CA ILE A 293 4.30 -21.41 1.67
C ILE A 293 5.01 -22.77 1.56
N VAL A 294 4.75 -23.68 2.51
CA VAL A 294 5.44 -24.99 2.59
C VAL A 294 5.19 -25.86 1.35
N ARG A 295 3.99 -25.81 0.79
CA ARG A 295 3.63 -26.53 -0.45
C ARG A 295 4.11 -25.82 -1.71
N GLY A 296 4.84 -24.72 -1.59
CA GLY A 296 5.34 -23.94 -2.72
C GLY A 296 4.29 -23.20 -3.54
N VAL A 297 3.05 -23.06 -3.01
CA VAL A 297 1.97 -22.32 -3.69
C VAL A 297 2.40 -20.86 -3.89
N LEU A 298 2.93 -20.21 -2.86
CA LEU A 298 3.40 -18.83 -2.94
C LEU A 298 4.45 -18.64 -4.06
N ALA A 299 5.42 -19.54 -4.15
CA ALA A 299 6.50 -19.45 -5.15
C ALA A 299 5.96 -19.67 -6.58
N ARG A 300 5.06 -20.65 -6.76
CA ARG A 300 4.43 -20.93 -8.07
C ARG A 300 3.52 -19.79 -8.54
N GLN A 301 2.95 -19.04 -7.60
CA GLN A 301 1.98 -17.99 -7.88
C GLN A 301 2.63 -16.69 -8.41
N ALA A 302 3.86 -16.38 -8.03
CA ALA A 302 4.49 -15.10 -8.36
C ALA A 302 4.70 -14.88 -9.87
N PRO A 303 5.26 -15.82 -10.67
CA PRO A 303 5.47 -15.59 -12.10
C PRO A 303 4.17 -15.34 -12.90
N PRO A 304 3.10 -16.14 -12.78
CA PRO A 304 1.86 -15.87 -13.50
C PRO A 304 1.19 -14.54 -13.08
N LEU A 305 1.32 -14.12 -11.82
CA LEU A 305 0.81 -12.82 -11.38
C LEU A 305 1.60 -11.66 -12.01
N ARG A 306 2.92 -11.75 -12.11
CA ARG A 306 3.76 -10.75 -12.80
C ARG A 306 3.33 -10.59 -14.25
N GLU A 307 3.14 -11.70 -14.98
CA GLU A 307 2.71 -11.67 -16.38
C GLU A 307 1.29 -11.12 -16.54
N LEU A 308 0.34 -11.52 -15.66
CA LEU A 308 -1.02 -11.00 -15.67
C LEU A 308 -1.05 -9.47 -15.53
N TYR A 309 -0.32 -8.93 -14.55
CA TYR A 309 -0.33 -7.49 -14.31
C TYR A 309 0.52 -6.71 -15.31
N ARG A 310 1.60 -7.31 -15.84
CA ARG A 310 2.35 -6.74 -16.95
C ARG A 310 1.46 -6.54 -18.18
N MET A 311 0.76 -7.59 -18.61
CA MET A 311 -0.17 -7.52 -19.73
C MET A 311 -1.25 -6.43 -19.53
N ARG A 312 -1.80 -6.34 -18.33
CA ARG A 312 -2.81 -5.31 -18.03
C ARG A 312 -2.25 -3.90 -18.00
N ARG A 313 -1.03 -3.71 -17.50
CA ARG A 313 -0.30 -2.44 -17.62
C ARG A 313 -0.18 -2.03 -19.08
N ASP A 314 0.28 -2.93 -19.94
CA ASP A 314 0.48 -2.67 -21.37
C ASP A 314 -0.84 -2.26 -22.05
N VAL A 315 -1.93 -2.97 -21.74
CA VAL A 315 -3.27 -2.63 -22.26
C VAL A 315 -3.72 -1.25 -21.75
N MET A 316 -3.49 -0.94 -20.48
CA MET A 316 -3.85 0.37 -19.91
C MET A 316 -3.06 1.49 -20.57
N GLU A 317 -1.73 1.36 -20.67
CA GLU A 317 -0.87 2.36 -21.29
C GLU A 317 -1.22 2.59 -22.77
N HIS A 318 -1.46 1.49 -23.52
CA HIS A 318 -1.86 1.57 -24.91
C HIS A 318 -3.21 2.29 -25.08
N ALA A 319 -4.22 1.89 -24.29
CA ALA A 319 -5.55 2.50 -24.35
C ALA A 319 -5.52 3.99 -23.96
N LEU A 320 -4.71 4.38 -22.97
CA LEU A 320 -4.56 5.77 -22.60
C LEU A 320 -3.86 6.58 -23.71
N ARG A 321 -2.80 6.06 -24.32
CA ARG A 321 -2.13 6.74 -25.46
C ARG A 321 -3.05 6.89 -26.67
N GLU A 322 -3.84 5.85 -27.00
CA GLU A 322 -4.82 5.90 -28.07
C GLU A 322 -5.89 6.98 -27.86
N GLN A 323 -6.42 7.08 -26.63
CA GLN A 323 -7.52 8.01 -26.32
C GLN A 323 -7.06 9.45 -26.06
N PHE A 324 -5.87 9.64 -25.51
CA PHE A 324 -5.42 10.93 -25.02
C PHE A 324 -4.19 11.49 -25.73
N GLY A 325 -3.41 10.65 -26.44
CA GLY A 325 -2.10 11.06 -26.96
C GLY A 325 -1.20 11.56 -25.81
N ASP A 326 -0.61 12.73 -26.01
CA ASP A 326 0.28 13.37 -25.02
C ASP A 326 -0.45 14.30 -24.04
N ARG A 327 -1.79 14.34 -24.08
CA ARG A 327 -2.57 15.22 -23.19
C ARG A 327 -2.49 14.79 -21.73
N ILE A 328 -2.35 13.51 -21.45
CA ILE A 328 -2.06 12.99 -20.10
C ILE A 328 -0.70 12.30 -20.11
N THR A 329 0.03 12.44 -19.02
CA THR A 329 1.38 11.89 -18.92
C THR A 329 1.55 11.08 -17.65
N TRP A 330 2.41 10.09 -17.67
CA TRP A 330 2.74 9.24 -16.51
C TRP A 330 4.16 8.69 -16.63
N ILE A 331 4.70 8.25 -15.52
CA ILE A 331 5.91 7.42 -15.48
C ILE A 331 5.47 5.97 -15.66
N PRO A 332 5.97 5.23 -16.68
CA PRO A 332 5.63 3.83 -16.88
C PRO A 332 5.91 2.97 -15.63
N PRO A 333 4.90 2.27 -15.07
CA PRO A 333 5.11 1.45 -13.89
C PRO A 333 5.99 0.24 -14.20
N LYS A 334 6.96 -0.04 -13.34
CA LYS A 334 7.85 -1.21 -13.45
C LYS A 334 7.31 -2.44 -12.68
N GLY A 335 6.16 -2.31 -12.03
CA GLY A 335 5.50 -3.33 -11.23
C GLY A 335 4.27 -2.80 -10.51
N GLY A 336 3.74 -3.59 -9.59
CA GLY A 336 2.58 -3.21 -8.78
C GLY A 336 1.27 -3.15 -9.56
N PHE A 337 0.38 -2.21 -9.18
CA PHE A 337 -1.02 -2.18 -9.62
C PHE A 337 -1.46 -0.86 -10.24
N PHE A 338 -0.60 0.18 -10.19
CA PHE A 338 -1.07 1.55 -10.38
C PHE A 338 -0.29 2.31 -11.44
N LEU A 339 -1.04 3.16 -12.12
CA LEU A 339 -0.54 4.20 -12.99
C LEU A 339 -0.97 5.55 -12.41
N TRP A 340 -0.02 6.48 -12.28
CA TRP A 340 -0.21 7.82 -11.74
C TRP A 340 -0.15 8.84 -12.87
N ALA A 341 -1.32 9.25 -13.33
CA ALA A 341 -1.42 10.13 -14.49
C ALA A 341 -1.53 11.60 -14.08
N LYS A 342 -0.81 12.44 -14.82
CA LYS A 342 -0.94 13.90 -14.78
C LYS A 342 -1.98 14.34 -15.82
N LEU A 343 -2.94 15.13 -15.36
CA LEU A 343 -3.96 15.75 -16.19
C LEU A 343 -3.38 16.96 -16.95
N PRO A 344 -4.01 17.38 -18.06
CA PRO A 344 -3.66 18.63 -18.73
C PRO A 344 -3.85 19.86 -17.82
N GLU A 345 -3.17 20.93 -18.15
CA GLU A 345 -3.37 22.20 -17.45
C GLU A 345 -4.85 22.65 -17.50
N GLY A 346 -5.34 23.15 -16.38
CA GLY A 346 -6.73 23.59 -16.22
C GLY A 346 -7.73 22.49 -15.88
N TYR A 347 -7.29 21.22 -15.76
CA TYR A 347 -8.14 20.13 -15.30
C TYR A 347 -7.89 19.83 -13.81
N GLU A 348 -8.98 19.63 -13.06
CA GLU A 348 -8.95 19.18 -11.67
C GLU A 348 -9.56 17.79 -11.54
N CYS A 349 -8.90 16.91 -10.80
CA CYS A 349 -9.27 15.51 -10.68
C CYS A 349 -10.65 15.32 -10.00
N GLU A 350 -11.07 16.20 -9.10
CA GLU A 350 -12.35 16.16 -8.42
C GLU A 350 -13.50 16.43 -9.40
N ALA A 351 -13.36 17.47 -10.22
CA ALA A 351 -14.35 17.81 -11.25
C ALA A 351 -14.43 16.71 -12.33
N LEU A 352 -13.27 16.18 -12.74
CA LEU A 352 -13.21 15.08 -13.70
C LEU A 352 -13.86 13.81 -13.13
N LEU A 353 -13.67 13.49 -11.84
CA LEU A 353 -14.27 12.31 -11.22
C LEU A 353 -15.80 12.33 -11.31
N ALA A 354 -16.43 13.47 -11.02
CA ALA A 354 -17.88 13.60 -11.11
C ALA A 354 -18.39 13.25 -12.52
N LYS A 355 -17.75 13.79 -13.57
CA LYS A 355 -18.10 13.52 -14.97
C LYS A 355 -17.78 12.10 -15.42
N ALA A 356 -16.66 11.55 -14.96
CA ALA A 356 -16.29 10.17 -15.23
C ALA A 356 -17.31 9.18 -14.64
N MET A 357 -17.81 9.47 -13.46
CA MET A 357 -18.88 8.67 -12.83
C MET A 357 -20.18 8.69 -13.63
N GLU A 358 -20.54 9.79 -14.28
CA GLU A 358 -21.68 9.86 -15.19
C GLU A 358 -21.49 8.97 -16.43
N GLN A 359 -20.24 8.81 -16.89
CA GLN A 359 -19.86 7.90 -17.97
C GLN A 359 -19.66 6.45 -17.51
N GLY A 360 -19.89 6.14 -16.22
CA GLY A 360 -19.72 4.79 -15.69
C GLY A 360 -18.25 4.36 -15.55
N VAL A 361 -17.34 5.28 -15.27
CA VAL A 361 -15.95 4.98 -14.91
C VAL A 361 -15.56 5.73 -13.63
N ILE A 362 -14.77 5.09 -12.77
CA ILE A 362 -14.31 5.64 -11.49
C ILE A 362 -12.80 5.43 -11.31
N PHE A 363 -12.11 6.44 -10.79
CA PHE A 363 -10.68 6.42 -10.43
C PHE A 363 -10.46 7.07 -9.06
N VAL A 364 -9.24 7.10 -8.54
CA VAL A 364 -8.96 7.83 -7.29
C VAL A 364 -8.32 9.18 -7.61
N ILE A 365 -8.88 10.23 -7.00
CA ILE A 365 -8.36 11.61 -7.10
C ILE A 365 -6.98 11.71 -6.46
N GLY A 366 -6.11 12.51 -7.08
CA GLY A 366 -4.72 12.61 -6.64
C GLY A 366 -4.56 13.33 -5.32
N SER A 367 -5.37 14.35 -5.05
CA SER A 367 -5.36 15.09 -3.78
C SER A 367 -5.53 14.21 -2.54
N ALA A 368 -6.19 13.04 -2.68
CA ALA A 368 -6.34 12.08 -1.59
C ALA A 368 -5.00 11.48 -1.09
N PHE A 369 -3.96 11.51 -1.91
CA PHE A 369 -2.64 10.95 -1.60
C PHE A 369 -1.60 12.00 -1.19
N CYS A 370 -1.96 13.27 -1.21
CA CYS A 370 -1.07 14.39 -0.95
C CYS A 370 -1.39 15.03 0.40
N VAL A 371 -0.40 15.09 1.30
CA VAL A 371 -0.58 15.65 2.65
C VAL A 371 -0.34 17.15 2.70
N ASP A 372 0.19 17.72 1.63
CA ASP A 372 0.55 19.13 1.44
C ASP A 372 -0.51 19.94 0.67
N GLY A 373 -1.65 19.33 0.34
CA GLY A 373 -2.73 19.96 -0.42
C GLY A 373 -2.50 20.02 -1.92
N SER A 374 -1.49 19.33 -2.45
CA SER A 374 -1.24 19.17 -3.90
C SER A 374 -2.04 18.02 -4.53
N GLY A 375 -1.75 17.68 -5.78
CA GLY A 375 -2.28 16.48 -6.45
C GLY A 375 -3.64 16.66 -7.11
N HIS A 376 -4.20 17.88 -7.20
CA HIS A 376 -5.46 18.16 -7.90
C HIS A 376 -5.36 17.94 -9.42
N ASP A 377 -4.14 17.99 -9.98
CA ASP A 377 -3.83 17.70 -11.38
C ASP A 377 -3.49 16.23 -11.64
N ARG A 378 -3.77 15.33 -10.69
CA ARG A 378 -3.36 13.94 -10.74
C ARG A 378 -4.53 12.98 -10.52
N ILE A 379 -4.43 11.79 -11.15
CA ILE A 379 -5.34 10.68 -10.93
C ILE A 379 -4.58 9.37 -10.79
N ARG A 380 -5.05 8.48 -9.90
CA ARG A 380 -4.55 7.10 -9.82
C ARG A 380 -5.48 6.17 -10.56
N LEU A 381 -4.94 5.43 -11.52
CA LEU A 381 -5.61 4.38 -12.27
C LEU A 381 -5.04 3.02 -11.86
N SER A 382 -5.91 2.10 -11.44
CA SER A 382 -5.54 0.72 -11.16
C SER A 382 -5.84 -0.15 -12.36
N PHE A 383 -4.85 -0.92 -12.80
CA PHE A 383 -5.01 -1.94 -13.85
C PHE A 383 -5.15 -3.37 -13.28
N SER A 384 -5.11 -3.54 -11.94
CA SER A 384 -5.07 -4.87 -11.33
C SER A 384 -6.36 -5.65 -11.43
N TRP A 385 -7.51 -4.96 -11.38
CA TRP A 385 -8.83 -5.60 -11.31
C TRP A 385 -9.54 -5.77 -12.66
N PRO A 386 -9.68 -4.74 -13.53
CA PRO A 386 -10.50 -4.83 -14.72
C PRO A 386 -9.83 -5.70 -15.78
N SER A 387 -10.66 -6.45 -16.54
CA SER A 387 -10.20 -7.21 -17.71
C SER A 387 -9.64 -6.29 -18.80
N PRO A 388 -8.82 -6.79 -19.74
CA PRO A 388 -8.30 -6.01 -20.86
C PRO A 388 -9.36 -5.21 -21.62
N ASP A 389 -10.54 -5.81 -21.90
CA ASP A 389 -11.61 -5.11 -22.61
C ASP A 389 -12.25 -4.01 -21.76
N ARG A 390 -12.38 -4.27 -20.44
CA ARG A 390 -12.85 -3.25 -19.49
C ARG A 390 -11.86 -2.11 -19.35
N ILE A 391 -10.56 -2.37 -19.46
CA ILE A 391 -9.53 -1.32 -19.45
C ILE A 391 -9.70 -0.42 -20.68
N ARG A 392 -9.82 -0.99 -21.89
CA ARG A 392 -10.02 -0.21 -23.13
C ARG A 392 -11.29 0.64 -23.07
N GLU A 393 -12.40 0.02 -22.67
CA GLU A 393 -13.68 0.74 -22.56
C GLU A 393 -13.63 1.82 -21.47
N GLY A 394 -12.98 1.57 -20.32
CA GLY A 394 -12.83 2.57 -19.27
C GLY A 394 -11.97 3.77 -19.72
N ALA A 395 -10.89 3.56 -20.48
CA ALA A 395 -10.10 4.63 -21.07
C ALA A 395 -10.93 5.47 -22.05
N ARG A 396 -11.75 4.83 -22.90
CA ARG A 396 -12.67 5.52 -23.83
C ARG A 396 -13.71 6.36 -23.07
N ARG A 397 -14.31 5.83 -21.99
CA ARG A 397 -15.27 6.56 -21.14
C ARG A 397 -14.61 7.74 -20.42
N LEU A 398 -13.40 7.57 -19.94
CA LEU A 398 -12.63 8.64 -19.30
C LEU A 398 -12.34 9.76 -20.31
N ALA A 399 -11.98 9.42 -21.54
CA ALA A 399 -11.77 10.42 -22.62
C ALA A 399 -13.07 11.17 -22.96
N ALA A 400 -14.20 10.49 -23.02
CA ALA A 400 -15.51 11.12 -23.23
C ALA A 400 -15.88 12.09 -22.07
N ALA A 401 -15.53 11.74 -20.83
CA ALA A 401 -15.72 12.62 -19.67
C ALA A 401 -14.89 13.90 -19.80
N MET A 402 -13.62 13.80 -20.24
CA MET A 402 -12.73 14.95 -20.44
C MET A 402 -13.16 15.82 -21.63
N ALA A 403 -13.68 15.26 -22.72
CA ALA A 403 -14.08 16.02 -23.91
C ALA A 403 -15.25 17.01 -23.65
N ARG A 404 -16.11 16.71 -22.68
CA ARG A 404 -17.21 17.58 -22.30
C ARG A 404 -16.78 18.89 -21.65
N ASP A 405 -15.55 18.96 -21.11
CA ASP A 405 -14.98 20.20 -20.55
C ASP A 405 -14.54 21.19 -21.63
N CYS A 406 -14.06 20.72 -22.79
CA CYS A 406 -13.64 21.58 -23.90
C CYS A 406 -14.81 22.33 -24.54
N VAL A 407 -16.05 21.88 -24.38
CA VAL A 407 -17.24 22.53 -24.95
C VAL A 407 -17.75 23.65 -24.04
N ALA A 408 -17.61 23.50 -22.72
CA ALA A 408 -18.07 24.50 -21.75
C ALA A 408 -17.20 25.77 -21.72
N THR A 409 -15.93 25.66 -22.07
CA THR A 409 -14.98 26.82 -22.07
C THR A 409 -15.03 27.63 -23.37
N LYS A 410 -15.77 27.19 -24.39
CA LYS A 410 -15.93 27.93 -25.69
C LYS A 410 -17.23 28.73 -25.79
N ILE A 411 -18.02 28.82 -24.72
CA ILE A 411 -19.27 29.59 -24.66
C ILE A 411 -19.18 30.63 -23.54
N VAL A 412 -18.10 31.44 -23.56
CA VAL A 412 -18.07 32.73 -22.84
C VAL A 412 -17.40 33.76 -23.72
#